data_8088b601c1139bf71c7934c0f67995d7
#
_entry.id   8088b601c1139bf71c7934c0f67995d7
#
_cell.length_a   1.000
_cell.length_b   1.000
_cell.length_c   1.000
_cell.angle_alpha   90.00
_cell.angle_beta   90.00
_cell.angle_gamma   90.00
#
_symmetry.space_group_name_H-M   'P 1'
#
loop_
_entity.id
_entity.type
_entity.pdbx_description
1 polymer ?
#
loop_
_entity_poly.entity_id
_entity_poly.type
_entity_poly.pdbx_seq_one_letter_code
_entity_poly.pdbx_strand_id
1 'polypeptide(L)' 'MKHDNDGELDALRAEHRQLDERIRELTSEPVGDQLEVARLKRRKLMLKDQIQQLVDAMTPDIIA' A
#
# COMPACT_ATOMS: atom_id res chain seq x y z
N MET A 1 24.44 -9.57 -1.85
CA MET A 1 24.05 -8.52 -2.07
C MET A 1 22.65 -8.31 -1.87
N LYS A 2 22.23 -7.41 -1.21
CA LYS A 2 20.96 -7.26 -0.98
C LYS A 2 20.30 -6.49 -1.99
N HIS A 3 19.11 -6.66 -2.24
CA HIS A 3 18.41 -5.94 -3.21
C HIS A 3 17.72 -4.84 -2.51
N ASP A 4 18.03 -3.63 -2.82
CA ASP A 4 17.37 -2.53 -2.21
C ASP A 4 15.88 -2.60 -2.47
N ASN A 5 15.48 -3.14 -3.58
CA ASN A 5 14.06 -3.21 -3.89
C ASN A 5 13.33 -4.12 -2.91
N ASP A 6 13.99 -5.14 -2.41
CA ASP A 6 13.31 -6.03 -1.48
C ASP A 6 12.97 -5.30 -0.19
N GLY A 7 13.89 -4.51 0.34
CA GLY A 7 13.63 -3.77 1.53
C GLY A 7 12.56 -2.72 1.32
N GLU A 8 12.60 -2.06 0.17
CA GLU A 8 11.62 -1.04 -0.12
C GLU A 8 10.25 -1.67 -0.29
N LEU A 9 10.19 -2.80 -0.94
CA LEU A 9 8.92 -3.48 -1.16
C LEU A 9 8.32 -3.90 0.17
N ASP A 10 9.12 -4.43 1.08
CA ASP A 10 8.63 -4.83 2.38
C ASP A 10 8.11 -3.62 3.15
N ALA A 11 8.81 -2.50 3.07
CA ALA A 11 8.38 -1.31 3.78
C ALA A 11 7.05 -0.81 3.22
N LEU A 12 6.89 -0.85 1.90
CA LEU A 12 5.66 -0.40 1.29
C LEU A 12 4.50 -1.32 1.66
N ARG A 13 4.76 -2.62 1.70
CA ARG A 13 3.71 -3.55 2.06
C ARG A 13 3.29 -3.37 3.51
N ALA A 14 4.25 -3.11 4.39
CA ALA A 14 3.93 -2.88 5.78
C ALA A 14 3.11 -1.61 5.94
N GLU A 15 3.47 -0.58 5.23
CA GLU A 15 2.75 0.66 5.29
C GLU A 15 1.35 0.48 4.73
N HIS A 16 1.21 -0.27 3.65
CA HIS A 16 -0.09 -0.53 3.06
C HIS A 16 -0.98 -1.27 4.06
N ARG A 17 -0.41 -2.22 4.78
CA ARG A 17 -1.17 -2.97 5.77
C ARG A 17 -1.61 -2.08 6.92
N GLN A 18 -0.72 -1.19 7.37
CA GLN A 18 -1.07 -0.29 8.44
C GLN A 18 -2.19 0.65 8.03
N LEU A 19 -2.16 1.12 6.79
CA LEU A 19 -3.21 1.99 6.32
C LEU A 19 -4.54 1.23 6.25
N ASP A 20 -4.49 -0.01 5.82
CA ASP A 20 -5.69 -0.80 5.72
C ASP A 20 -6.31 -1.01 7.09
N GLU A 21 -5.49 -1.27 8.10
CA GLU A 21 -6.00 -1.44 9.44
C GLU A 21 -6.56 -0.15 9.99
N ARG A 22 -5.91 0.97 9.69
CA ARG A 22 -6.38 2.25 10.18
C ARG A 22 -7.72 2.59 9.53
N ILE A 23 -7.87 2.32 8.26
CA ILE A 23 -9.12 2.56 7.57
C ILE A 23 -10.21 1.71 8.20
N ARG A 24 -9.88 0.47 8.51
CA ARG A 24 -10.85 -0.42 9.09
C ARG A 24 -11.31 0.07 10.46
N GLU A 25 -10.37 0.59 11.26
CA GLU A 25 -10.71 1.10 12.56
C GLU A 25 -11.63 2.32 12.43
N LEU A 26 -11.30 3.22 11.51
CA LEU A 26 -12.09 4.41 11.35
C LEU A 26 -13.48 4.12 10.79
N THR A 27 -13.57 3.16 9.91
CA THR A 27 -14.86 2.86 9.32
C THR A 27 -15.74 2.03 10.23
N SER A 28 -15.17 1.45 11.27
CA SER A 28 -15.99 0.67 12.18
C SER A 28 -16.75 1.56 13.14
N GLU A 29 -16.41 2.84 13.22
CA GLU A 29 -17.12 3.72 14.10
C GLU A 29 -18.27 4.38 13.38
N PRO A 30 -19.40 4.50 14.01
CA PRO A 30 -20.57 5.06 13.36
C PRO A 30 -20.33 6.49 12.91
N VAL A 31 -19.55 7.23 13.68
CA VAL A 31 -19.33 8.57 13.32
C VAL A 31 -17.93 8.72 12.85
N GLY A 32 -17.50 7.97 11.95
CA GLY A 32 -16.13 8.03 11.52
C GLY A 32 -15.82 9.30 10.75
N ASP A 33 -14.55 9.64 10.72
CA ASP A 33 -14.12 10.80 10.01
C ASP A 33 -13.98 10.41 8.56
N GLN A 34 -14.97 10.68 7.76
CA GLN A 34 -14.96 10.27 6.37
C GLN A 34 -13.88 10.96 5.58
N LEU A 35 -13.52 12.17 5.99
CA LEU A 35 -12.47 12.87 5.28
C LEU A 35 -11.14 12.16 5.51
N GLU A 36 -10.90 11.73 6.74
CA GLU A 36 -9.67 11.02 7.05
C GLU A 36 -9.66 9.68 6.32
N VAL A 37 -10.78 9.00 6.29
CA VAL A 37 -10.86 7.71 5.60
C VAL A 37 -10.56 7.90 4.12
N ALA A 38 -11.09 8.96 3.52
CA ALA A 38 -10.85 9.20 2.10
C ALA A 38 -9.37 9.44 1.84
N ARG A 39 -8.72 10.18 2.73
CA ARG A 39 -7.30 10.45 2.56
C ARG A 39 -6.49 9.16 2.69
N LEU A 40 -6.85 8.33 3.65
CA LEU A 40 -6.13 7.08 3.85
C LEU A 40 -6.35 6.13 2.69
N LYS A 41 -7.56 6.10 2.14
CA LYS A 41 -7.81 5.24 1.00
C LYS A 41 -7.01 5.69 -0.20
N ARG A 42 -6.90 7.01 -0.38
CA ARG A 42 -6.12 7.52 -1.50
C ARG A 42 -4.66 7.15 -1.33
N ARG A 43 -4.13 7.28 -0.11
CA ARG A 43 -2.75 6.93 0.12
C ARG A 43 -2.54 5.44 -0.09
N LYS A 44 -3.52 4.62 0.32
CA LYS A 44 -3.41 3.19 0.14
C LYS A 44 -3.32 2.85 -1.33
N LEU A 45 -4.10 3.53 -2.17
CA LEU A 45 -4.04 3.28 -3.59
C LEU A 45 -2.69 3.67 -4.18
N MET A 46 -2.13 4.78 -3.70
CA MET A 46 -0.82 5.20 -4.18
C MET A 46 0.25 4.17 -3.78
N LEU A 47 0.15 3.64 -2.57
CA LEU A 47 1.11 2.64 -2.14
C LEU A 47 0.95 1.36 -2.94
N LYS A 48 -0.27 0.98 -3.22
CA LYS A 48 -0.50 -0.22 -4.00
C LYS A 48 0.09 -0.07 -5.37
N ASP A 49 -0.03 1.12 -5.95
CA ASP A 49 0.51 1.37 -7.26
C ASP A 49 2.03 1.31 -7.23
N GLN A 50 2.66 1.85 -6.18
CA GLN A 50 4.10 1.79 -6.07
C GLN A 50 4.57 0.35 -5.88
N ILE A 51 3.84 -0.42 -5.10
CA ILE A 51 4.19 -1.82 -4.90
C ILE A 51 4.12 -2.55 -6.23
N GLN A 52 3.08 -2.28 -7.01
CA GLN A 52 2.93 -2.94 -8.28
C GLN A 52 4.07 -2.59 -9.23
N GLN A 53 4.50 -1.33 -9.23
CA GLN A 53 5.59 -0.92 -10.08
C GLN A 53 6.88 -1.61 -9.67
N LEU A 54 7.12 -1.76 -8.38
CA LEU A 54 8.32 -2.44 -7.93
C LEU A 54 8.29 -3.92 -8.30
N VAL A 55 7.14 -4.53 -8.14
CA VAL A 55 7.01 -5.95 -8.47
C VAL A 55 7.24 -6.13 -9.98
N ASP A 56 6.67 -5.25 -10.77
CA ASP A 56 6.84 -5.36 -12.22
C ASP A 56 8.30 -5.17 -12.61
N ALA A 57 8.99 -4.27 -11.94
CA ALA A 57 10.39 -4.05 -12.26
C ALA A 57 11.24 -5.24 -11.85
N MET A 58 10.87 -5.89 -10.76
CA MET A 58 11.65 -7.02 -10.31
C MET A 58 11.36 -8.28 -11.13
N THR A 59 10.21 -8.35 -11.72
CA THR A 59 9.84 -9.54 -12.45
C THR A 59 9.68 -9.19 -13.88
N PRO A 60 10.63 -9.43 -14.69
CA PRO A 60 10.60 -9.10 -16.06
C PRO A 60 9.51 -9.83 -16.65
N ASP A 61 8.49 -9.29 -16.97
CA ASP A 61 7.45 -9.94 -17.42
C ASP A 61 7.52 -10.42 -18.67
N ILE A 62 7.41 -11.46 -18.89
CA ILE A 62 7.58 -11.99 -20.07
C ILE A 62 6.39 -12.36 -20.64
N ILE A 63 5.47 -11.86 -20.59
CA ILE A 63 4.37 -12.29 -21.13
C ILE A 63 4.40 -12.56 -22.39
N ALA A 64 4.33 -13.39 -22.75
CA ALA A 64 4.33 -13.65 -24.05
C ALA A 64 3.08 -13.38 -24.69
#